data_00db092b6f0d8c0ca39f7ac2ffa7f89e
#
_entry.id   00db092b6f0d8c0ca39f7ac2ffa7f89e
#
_cell.length_a   1.000
_cell.length_b   1.000
_cell.length_c   1.000
_cell.angle_alpha   90.00
_cell.angle_beta   90.00
_cell.angle_gamma   90.00
#
_symmetry.space_group_name_H-M   'P 1'
#
loop_
_entity.id
_entity.type
_entity.pdbx_description
1 polymer ?
#
loop_
_entity_poly.entity_id
_entity_poly.type
_entity_poly.pdbx_seq_one_letter_code
_entity_poly.pdbx_strand_id
1 'polypeptide(L)'
;MKLYVANCSKQDFNFTYMLLENPRPFSHRIRAGGQWEINGSNDEIDHIIKQHSIYGMMEANKVKKGFGGIAYRIDKPINVEAIEAGLSQSEQEAIDRAQQARNITAAAADNILAAKAQEMGLKQKSGLEIEVVEEKRNAGDNESKFEQTIEVVREGVQPIKSRGRKK
;
A
#
# COMPACT_ATOMS: atom_id res chain seq x y z
N MET A 1 11.99 -13.91 33.86
CA MET A 1 11.62 -12.72 33.05
C MET A 1 10.73 -13.16 31.91
N LYS A 2 9.78 -12.32 31.51
CA LYS A 2 8.86 -12.63 30.41
C LYS A 2 9.11 -11.67 29.27
N LEU A 3 9.25 -12.20 28.06
CA LEU A 3 9.31 -11.41 26.84
C LEU A 3 7.97 -11.56 26.10
N TYR A 4 7.29 -10.47 25.89
CA TYR A 4 6.10 -10.41 25.03
C TYR A 4 6.54 -9.94 23.65
N VAL A 5 6.22 -10.72 22.63
CA VAL A 5 6.50 -10.42 21.23
C VAL A 5 5.16 -10.26 20.53
N ALA A 6 4.91 -9.11 19.95
CA ALA A 6 3.66 -8.81 19.25
C ALA A 6 3.91 -8.58 17.76
N ASN A 7 3.04 -9.12 16.97
CA ASN A 7 2.98 -8.88 15.53
C ASN A 7 2.02 -7.74 15.22
N CYS A 8 2.54 -6.55 14.98
CA CYS A 8 1.79 -5.36 14.63
C CYS A 8 1.60 -5.22 13.11
N SER A 9 1.88 -6.25 12.33
CA SER A 9 1.66 -6.26 10.89
C SER A 9 0.31 -6.91 10.53
N LYS A 10 -0.12 -6.72 9.29
CA LYS A 10 -1.36 -7.34 8.75
C LYS A 10 -1.16 -8.78 8.28
N GLN A 11 0.04 -9.33 8.39
CA GLN A 11 0.38 -10.68 7.95
C GLN A 11 0.84 -11.52 9.13
N ASP A 12 0.55 -12.83 9.06
CA ASP A 12 1.08 -13.77 10.05
C ASP A 12 2.59 -13.83 9.95
N PHE A 13 3.25 -13.93 11.09
CA PHE A 13 4.71 -13.93 11.19
C PHE A 13 5.21 -15.19 11.93
N ASN A 14 6.20 -15.87 11.37
CA ASN A 14 6.88 -16.96 12.04
C ASN A 14 8.07 -16.41 12.81
N PHE A 15 7.92 -16.29 14.11
CA PHE A 15 8.98 -15.86 15.00
C PHE A 15 9.90 -17.04 15.32
N THR A 16 11.12 -16.99 14.82
CA THR A 16 12.11 -18.07 14.99
C THR A 16 13.32 -17.54 15.72
N TYR A 17 13.67 -18.15 16.84
CA TYR A 17 14.80 -17.76 17.68
C TYR A 17 15.60 -18.96 18.14
N MET A 18 16.84 -18.72 18.54
CA MET A 18 17.73 -19.70 19.16
C MET A 18 18.06 -19.30 20.58
N LEU A 19 18.14 -20.29 21.49
CA LEU A 19 18.63 -20.10 22.84
C LEU A 19 20.14 -20.35 22.89
N LEU A 20 20.82 -19.75 23.88
CA LEU A 20 22.28 -19.89 24.06
C LEU A 20 22.70 -21.34 24.25
N GLU A 21 21.90 -22.10 24.99
CA GLU A 21 22.22 -23.48 25.36
C GLU A 21 21.69 -24.52 24.38
N ASN A 22 20.79 -24.13 23.47
CA ASN A 22 20.15 -25.04 22.53
C ASN A 22 20.35 -24.57 21.07
N PRO A 23 21.13 -25.32 20.27
CA PRO A 23 21.39 -24.94 18.89
C PRO A 23 20.20 -25.18 17.95
N ARG A 24 19.09 -25.73 18.46
CA ARG A 24 17.87 -25.94 17.64
C ARG A 24 17.03 -24.68 17.65
N PRO A 25 16.60 -24.20 16.48
CA PRO A 25 15.70 -23.06 16.40
C PRO A 25 14.31 -23.41 16.94
N PHE A 26 13.77 -22.51 17.74
CA PHE A 26 12.36 -22.52 18.13
C PHE A 26 11.60 -21.61 17.17
N SER A 27 10.48 -22.08 16.65
CA SER A 27 9.63 -21.28 15.78
C SER A 27 8.20 -21.28 16.28
N HIS A 28 7.61 -20.10 16.33
CA HIS A 28 6.21 -19.90 16.68
C HIS A 28 5.53 -18.95 15.72
N ARG A 29 4.33 -19.33 15.24
CA ARG A 29 3.53 -18.48 14.35
C ARG A 29 2.72 -17.49 15.18
N ILE A 30 2.99 -16.21 15.02
CA ILE A 30 2.23 -15.13 15.62
C ILE A 30 1.29 -14.56 14.55
N ARG A 31 -0.01 -14.66 14.78
CA ARG A 31 -1.03 -14.12 13.88
C ARG A 31 -0.92 -12.60 13.80
N ALA A 32 -1.44 -12.02 12.73
CA ALA A 32 -1.62 -10.58 12.61
C ALA A 32 -2.40 -10.05 13.83
N GLY A 33 -1.93 -8.96 14.45
CA GLY A 33 -2.51 -8.42 15.67
C GLY A 33 -2.32 -9.28 16.92
N GLY A 34 -1.65 -10.43 16.85
CA GLY A 34 -1.41 -11.34 17.95
C GLY A 34 -0.12 -11.05 18.72
N GLN A 35 -0.04 -11.60 19.94
CA GLN A 35 1.18 -11.57 20.72
C GLN A 35 1.47 -12.94 21.32
N TRP A 36 2.74 -13.19 21.60
CA TRP A 36 3.22 -14.42 22.19
C TRP A 36 4.16 -14.12 23.37
N GLU A 37 4.10 -14.96 24.41
CA GLU A 37 4.90 -14.87 25.62
C GLU A 37 6.02 -15.91 25.59
N ILE A 38 7.26 -15.45 25.83
CA ILE A 38 8.44 -16.29 25.97
C ILE A 38 8.95 -16.12 27.40
N ASN A 39 9.10 -17.23 28.11
CA ASN A 39 9.67 -17.25 29.46
C ASN A 39 11.13 -17.70 29.36
N GLY A 40 12.01 -16.93 29.99
CA GLY A 40 13.44 -17.27 30.02
C GLY A 40 14.22 -16.48 31.07
N SER A 41 15.49 -16.77 31.18
CA SER A 41 16.44 -15.98 31.95
C SER A 41 16.69 -14.61 31.32
N ASN A 42 17.31 -13.70 32.05
CA ASN A 42 17.63 -12.37 31.48
C ASN A 42 18.57 -12.49 30.28
N ASP A 43 19.58 -13.35 30.39
CA ASP A 43 20.57 -13.52 29.30
C ASP A 43 19.96 -14.14 28.03
N GLU A 44 19.02 -15.08 28.16
CA GLU A 44 18.30 -15.66 27.05
C GLU A 44 17.43 -14.64 26.37
N ILE A 45 16.68 -13.84 27.14
CA ILE A 45 15.80 -12.81 26.60
C ILE A 45 16.59 -11.72 25.87
N ASP A 46 17.69 -11.26 26.47
CA ASP A 46 18.60 -10.31 25.82
C ASP A 46 19.21 -10.87 24.55
N HIS A 47 19.53 -12.16 24.54
CA HIS A 47 20.03 -12.84 23.36
C HIS A 47 18.99 -12.84 22.24
N ILE A 48 17.73 -13.19 22.54
CA ILE A 48 16.62 -13.18 21.57
C ILE A 48 16.39 -11.77 21.03
N ILE A 49 16.38 -10.76 21.90
CA ILE A 49 16.23 -9.36 21.50
C ILE A 49 17.35 -8.94 20.54
N LYS A 50 18.60 -9.27 20.86
CA LYS A 50 19.75 -8.98 19.99
C LYS A 50 19.66 -9.67 18.63
N GLN A 51 19.22 -10.94 18.58
CA GLN A 51 19.00 -11.65 17.31
C GLN A 51 18.01 -10.93 16.38
N HIS A 52 16.96 -10.35 16.94
CA HIS A 52 15.87 -9.76 16.16
C HIS A 52 15.95 -8.24 16.01
N SER A 53 16.73 -7.55 16.82
CA SER A 53 16.92 -6.09 16.70
C SER A 53 17.49 -5.68 15.33
N ILE A 54 18.35 -6.52 14.75
CA ILE A 54 18.95 -6.33 13.43
C ILE A 54 17.87 -6.37 12.32
N TYR A 55 16.80 -7.13 12.54
CA TYR A 55 15.68 -7.27 11.59
C TYR A 55 14.54 -6.29 11.87
N GLY A 56 14.77 -5.27 12.70
CA GLY A 56 13.81 -4.21 12.95
C GLY A 56 12.78 -4.51 14.04
N MET A 57 13.01 -5.52 14.90
CA MET A 57 12.21 -5.68 16.11
C MET A 57 12.43 -4.51 17.06
N MET A 58 11.35 -3.84 17.46
CA MET A 58 11.41 -2.63 18.26
C MET A 58 10.74 -2.78 19.63
N GLU A 59 11.28 -2.10 20.63
CA GLU A 59 10.63 -2.01 21.94
C GLU A 59 9.29 -1.26 21.82
N ALA A 60 8.22 -1.80 22.41
CA ALA A 60 6.87 -1.25 22.31
C ALA A 60 6.76 0.21 22.76
N ASN A 61 7.61 0.65 23.68
CA ASN A 61 7.64 2.06 24.12
C ASN A 61 8.23 3.03 23.08
N LYS A 62 9.01 2.51 22.13
CA LYS A 62 9.65 3.28 21.05
C LYS A 62 8.87 3.21 19.73
N VAL A 63 7.86 2.36 19.69
CA VAL A 63 7.03 2.16 18.49
C VAL A 63 6.13 3.37 18.28
N LYS A 64 6.15 3.90 17.06
CA LYS A 64 5.22 4.96 16.64
C LYS A 64 3.87 4.36 16.26
N LYS A 65 2.82 5.16 16.35
CA LYS A 65 1.51 4.79 15.80
C LYS A 65 1.66 4.45 14.31
N GLY A 66 1.04 3.36 13.89
CA GLY A 66 1.16 2.89 12.50
C GLY A 66 2.42 2.06 12.22
N PHE A 67 3.05 1.51 13.24
CA PHE A 67 4.16 0.58 13.07
C PHE A 67 3.65 -0.79 12.60
N GLY A 68 4.11 -1.25 11.45
CA GLY A 68 3.72 -2.53 10.85
C GLY A 68 4.82 -3.58 10.94
N GLY A 69 5.38 -3.81 12.12
CA GLY A 69 6.47 -4.77 12.33
C GLY A 69 6.30 -5.58 13.60
N ILE A 70 7.40 -6.14 14.09
CA ILE A 70 7.43 -6.91 15.35
C ILE A 70 7.85 -6.00 16.49
N ALA A 71 6.99 -5.91 17.50
CA ALA A 71 7.27 -5.17 18.72
C ALA A 71 7.52 -6.12 19.88
N TYR A 72 8.37 -5.71 20.83
CA TYR A 72 8.57 -6.48 22.05
C TYR A 72 8.41 -5.63 23.30
N ARG A 73 8.10 -6.29 24.40
CA ARG A 73 8.05 -5.68 25.73
C ARG A 73 8.43 -6.72 26.79
N ILE A 74 9.11 -6.26 27.81
CA ILE A 74 9.52 -7.10 28.93
C ILE A 74 8.48 -6.99 30.04
N ASP A 75 8.12 -8.12 30.62
CA ASP A 75 7.25 -8.33 31.80
C ASP A 75 5.82 -7.75 31.71
N LYS A 76 5.45 -7.15 30.59
CA LYS A 76 4.10 -6.61 30.39
C LYS A 76 3.60 -6.88 28.97
N PRO A 77 2.34 -7.27 28.81
CA PRO A 77 1.75 -7.43 27.48
C PRO A 77 1.71 -6.11 26.71
N ILE A 78 1.72 -6.21 25.40
CA ILE A 78 1.68 -5.07 24.48
C ILE A 78 0.21 -4.80 24.12
N ASN A 79 -0.20 -3.54 24.14
CA ASN A 79 -1.49 -3.14 23.60
C ASN A 79 -1.39 -3.01 22.06
N VAL A 80 -1.62 -4.11 21.38
CA VAL A 80 -1.51 -4.19 19.91
C VAL A 80 -2.59 -3.37 19.23
N GLU A 81 -3.79 -3.35 19.77
CA GLU A 81 -4.92 -2.57 19.21
C GLU A 81 -4.60 -1.07 19.09
N ALA A 82 -3.89 -0.52 20.09
CA ALA A 82 -3.48 0.89 20.05
C ALA A 82 -2.44 1.18 18.95
N ILE A 83 -1.61 0.19 18.59
CA ILE A 83 -0.64 0.29 17.51
C ILE A 83 -1.34 0.13 16.16
N GLU A 84 -2.27 -0.83 16.04
CA GLU A 84 -3.05 -1.09 14.81
C GLU A 84 -3.99 0.06 14.45
N ALA A 85 -4.61 0.70 15.43
CA ALA A 85 -5.43 1.89 15.18
C ALA A 85 -4.65 2.99 14.44
N GLY A 86 -3.33 3.09 14.74
CA GLY A 86 -2.43 3.98 14.02
C GLY A 86 -2.10 3.55 12.59
N LEU A 87 -2.13 2.24 12.29
CA LEU A 87 -1.92 1.72 10.92
C LEU A 87 -3.03 2.16 9.98
N SER A 88 -4.29 2.01 10.38
CA SER A 88 -5.43 2.43 9.56
C SER A 88 -5.43 3.93 9.29
N GLN A 89 -5.05 4.75 10.28
CA GLN A 89 -4.90 6.19 10.09
C GLN A 89 -3.76 6.53 9.11
N SER A 90 -2.61 5.88 9.23
CA SER A 90 -1.47 6.09 8.33
C SER A 90 -1.79 5.68 6.89
N GLU A 91 -2.55 4.59 6.69
CA GLU A 91 -3.02 4.16 5.37
C GLU A 91 -3.98 5.18 4.76
N GLN A 92 -4.94 5.68 5.53
CA GLN A 92 -5.86 6.71 5.06
C GLN A 92 -5.12 7.99 4.64
N GLU A 93 -4.17 8.44 5.46
CA GLU A 93 -3.33 9.60 5.11
C GLU A 93 -2.49 9.37 3.85
N ALA A 94 -2.05 8.13 3.58
CA ALA A 94 -1.33 7.80 2.36
C ALA A 94 -2.26 7.81 1.14
N ILE A 95 -3.47 7.29 1.27
CA ILE A 95 -4.51 7.33 0.24
C ILE A 95 -4.87 8.78 -0.09
N ASP A 96 -5.12 9.61 0.92
CA ASP A 96 -5.50 11.02 0.75
C ASP A 96 -4.38 11.80 0.05
N ARG A 97 -3.11 11.57 0.43
CA ARG A 97 -1.94 12.17 -0.27
C ARG A 97 -1.84 11.73 -1.72
N ALA A 98 -2.06 10.44 -2.00
CA ALA A 98 -2.05 9.93 -3.37
C ALA A 98 -3.18 10.54 -4.20
N GLN A 99 -4.37 10.71 -3.62
CA GLN A 99 -5.51 11.35 -4.29
C GLN A 99 -5.24 12.83 -4.56
N GLN A 100 -4.69 13.56 -3.61
CA GLN A 100 -4.28 14.96 -3.80
C GLN A 100 -3.24 15.10 -4.92
N ALA A 101 -2.22 14.23 -4.96
CA ALA A 101 -1.22 14.25 -6.01
C ALA A 101 -1.85 14.00 -7.40
N ARG A 102 -2.79 13.06 -7.51
CA ARG A 102 -3.53 12.81 -8.76
C ARG A 102 -4.35 14.04 -9.19
N ASN A 103 -5.05 14.66 -8.26
CA ASN A 103 -5.86 15.86 -8.54
C ASN A 103 -4.97 17.03 -9.02
N ILE A 104 -3.82 17.24 -8.41
CA ILE A 104 -2.85 18.27 -8.82
C ILE A 104 -2.33 17.99 -10.23
N THR A 105 -1.98 16.73 -10.52
CA THR A 105 -1.49 16.33 -11.85
C THR A 105 -2.57 16.49 -12.91
N ALA A 106 -3.81 16.12 -12.62
CA ALA A 106 -4.94 16.31 -13.52
C ALA A 106 -5.20 17.80 -13.81
N ALA A 107 -5.24 18.62 -12.77
CA ALA A 107 -5.42 20.08 -12.94
C ALA A 107 -4.27 20.72 -13.75
N ALA A 108 -3.04 20.26 -13.57
CA ALA A 108 -1.90 20.72 -14.38
C ALA A 108 -2.05 20.32 -15.86
N ALA A 109 -2.49 19.09 -16.12
CA ALA A 109 -2.75 18.60 -17.48
C ALA A 109 -3.87 19.43 -18.17
N ASP A 110 -4.97 19.70 -17.45
CA ASP A 110 -6.08 20.50 -17.93
C ASP A 110 -5.63 21.93 -18.29
N ASN A 111 -4.79 22.54 -17.48
CA ASN A 111 -4.23 23.87 -17.75
C ASN A 111 -3.35 23.87 -18.99
N ILE A 112 -2.53 22.84 -19.21
CA ILE A 112 -1.69 22.71 -20.40
C ILE A 112 -2.56 22.53 -21.65
N LEU A 113 -3.60 21.71 -21.57
CA LEU A 113 -4.54 21.50 -22.67
C LEU A 113 -5.30 22.78 -23.00
N ALA A 114 -5.75 23.52 -21.99
CA ALA A 114 -6.43 24.81 -22.17
C ALA A 114 -5.52 25.84 -22.84
N ALA A 115 -4.25 25.94 -22.40
CA ALA A 115 -3.28 26.84 -23.02
C ALA A 115 -3.01 26.50 -24.48
N LYS A 116 -2.83 25.21 -24.81
CA LYS A 116 -2.67 24.75 -26.19
C LYS A 116 -3.91 25.00 -27.07
N ALA A 117 -5.11 24.80 -26.50
CA ALA A 117 -6.36 25.09 -27.19
C ALA A 117 -6.47 26.59 -27.55
N GLN A 118 -6.04 27.48 -26.64
CA GLN A 118 -5.97 28.92 -26.91
C GLN A 118 -4.96 29.29 -28.00
N GLU A 119 -3.76 28.68 -27.96
CA GLU A 119 -2.74 28.90 -29.01
C GLU A 119 -3.23 28.46 -30.41
N MET A 120 -4.03 27.39 -30.47
CA MET A 120 -4.62 26.87 -31.70
C MET A 120 -5.86 27.65 -32.16
N GLY A 121 -6.25 28.72 -31.44
CA GLY A 121 -7.44 29.50 -31.76
C GLY A 121 -8.76 28.75 -31.59
N LEU A 122 -8.75 27.62 -30.89
CA LEU A 122 -9.94 26.86 -30.57
C LEU A 122 -10.70 27.58 -29.47
N LYS A 123 -11.83 28.21 -29.82
CA LYS A 123 -12.71 28.81 -28.79
C LYS A 123 -13.18 27.70 -27.86
N GLN A 124 -12.86 27.82 -26.58
CA GLN A 124 -13.39 26.97 -25.53
C GLN A 124 -14.92 27.08 -25.50
N LYS A 125 -15.61 26.18 -26.23
CA LYS A 125 -17.00 25.88 -25.94
C LYS A 125 -16.98 24.85 -24.82
N SER A 126 -17.63 25.21 -23.73
CA SER A 126 -17.80 24.45 -22.50
C SER A 126 -17.93 22.92 -22.71
N GLY A 127 -17.02 22.19 -22.06
CA GLY A 127 -17.14 20.74 -21.88
C GLY A 127 -16.35 19.92 -22.88
N LEU A 128 -15.10 19.58 -22.53
CA LEU A 128 -14.43 18.40 -23.08
C LEU A 128 -14.89 17.23 -22.22
N GLU A 129 -15.87 16.50 -22.68
CA GLU A 129 -16.30 15.26 -22.05
C GLU A 129 -15.36 14.16 -22.53
N ILE A 130 -14.49 13.69 -21.65
CA ILE A 130 -13.60 12.53 -21.92
C ILE A 130 -14.33 11.31 -21.40
N GLU A 131 -14.95 10.55 -22.27
CA GLU A 131 -15.51 9.25 -21.93
C GLU A 131 -14.37 8.21 -21.96
N VAL A 132 -13.96 7.71 -20.80
CA VAL A 132 -13.03 6.59 -20.70
C VAL A 132 -13.84 5.31 -20.84
N VAL A 133 -13.83 4.72 -22.01
CA VAL A 133 -14.46 3.41 -22.24
C VAL A 133 -13.49 2.33 -21.80
N GLU A 134 -13.73 1.71 -20.64
CA GLU A 134 -13.03 0.49 -20.23
C GLU A 134 -13.63 -0.72 -20.98
N GLU A 135 -12.94 -1.20 -21.99
CA GLU A 135 -13.26 -2.49 -22.60
C GLU A 135 -12.86 -3.63 -21.66
N LYS A 136 -13.85 -4.35 -21.13
CA LYS A 136 -13.63 -5.59 -20.36
C LYS A 136 -13.04 -6.65 -21.27
N ARG A 137 -11.76 -6.94 -21.13
CA ARG A 137 -11.11 -8.05 -21.81
C ARG A 137 -11.56 -9.39 -21.22
N ASN A 138 -11.96 -10.30 -22.09
CA ASN A 138 -12.16 -11.71 -21.74
C ASN A 138 -10.83 -12.33 -21.28
N ALA A 139 -10.87 -13.01 -20.15
CA ALA A 139 -9.71 -13.71 -19.57
C ALA A 139 -9.27 -14.84 -20.51
N GLY A 140 -8.28 -14.59 -21.37
CA GLY A 140 -7.76 -15.59 -22.31
C GLY A 140 -6.58 -15.13 -23.16
N ASP A 141 -6.34 -13.83 -23.32
CA ASP A 141 -5.25 -13.35 -24.17
C ASP A 141 -4.08 -12.80 -23.37
N ASN A 142 -2.96 -13.48 -23.45
CA ASN A 142 -1.71 -13.20 -22.73
C ASN A 142 -0.83 -12.10 -23.39
N GLU A 143 -1.36 -11.27 -24.26
CA GLU A 143 -0.62 -10.14 -24.83
C GLU A 143 -1.25 -8.81 -24.41
N SER A 144 -0.59 -8.16 -23.45
CA SER A 144 -0.95 -6.82 -22.98
C SER A 144 -0.50 -5.74 -23.98
N LYS A 145 -1.28 -5.48 -25.00
CA LYS A 145 -1.20 -4.22 -25.74
C LYS A 145 -2.24 -3.27 -25.17
N PHE A 146 -1.78 -2.26 -24.46
CA PHE A 146 -2.60 -1.13 -24.06
C PHE A 146 -2.75 -0.19 -25.24
N GLU A 147 -3.86 -0.25 -25.96
CA GLU A 147 -4.30 0.80 -26.86
C GLU A 147 -5.30 1.69 -26.10
N GLN A 148 -4.87 2.87 -25.70
CA GLN A 148 -5.76 3.91 -25.23
C GLN A 148 -6.27 4.67 -26.46
N THR A 149 -7.52 4.46 -26.85
CA THR A 149 -8.17 5.27 -27.86
C THR A 149 -8.87 6.43 -27.17
N ILE A 150 -8.37 7.64 -27.35
CA ILE A 150 -9.03 8.86 -26.88
C ILE A 150 -9.93 9.35 -27.99
N GLU A 151 -11.22 9.15 -27.89
CA GLU A 151 -12.19 9.77 -28.80
C GLU A 151 -12.59 11.15 -28.28
N VAL A 152 -12.27 12.17 -29.06
CA VAL A 152 -12.72 13.54 -28.78
C VAL A 152 -14.08 13.74 -29.46
N VAL A 153 -15.14 13.69 -28.69
CA VAL A 153 -16.48 13.97 -29.18
C VAL A 153 -16.65 15.50 -29.26
N ARG A 154 -16.75 16.02 -30.50
CA ARG A 154 -17.13 17.42 -30.73
C ARG A 154 -18.66 17.49 -30.90
N GLU A 155 -19.32 18.20 -30.01
CA GLU A 155 -20.73 18.55 -30.20
C GLU A 155 -20.91 19.30 -31.54
N GLY A 156 -21.69 18.75 -32.43
CA GLY A 156 -22.11 19.42 -33.70
C GLY A 156 -21.50 18.88 -34.98
N VAL A 157 -20.67 17.84 -34.94
CA VAL A 157 -20.20 17.18 -36.18
C VAL A 157 -20.82 15.79 -36.25
N GLN A 158 -21.70 15.57 -37.23
CA GLN A 158 -22.28 14.25 -37.51
C GLN A 158 -21.14 13.26 -37.82
N PRO A 159 -21.17 12.02 -37.29
CA PRO A 159 -20.13 11.03 -37.55
C PRO A 159 -20.05 10.70 -39.04
N ILE A 160 -18.88 10.90 -39.62
CA ILE A 160 -18.57 10.49 -40.99
C ILE A 160 -18.57 8.96 -40.98
N LYS A 161 -19.62 8.36 -41.56
CA LYS A 161 -19.69 6.91 -41.79
C LYS A 161 -18.50 6.47 -42.63
N SER A 162 -17.53 5.81 -41.99
CA SER A 162 -16.44 5.14 -42.70
C SER A 162 -17.02 4.05 -43.59
N ARG A 163 -16.93 4.22 -44.89
CA ARG A 163 -17.26 3.17 -45.88
C ARG A 163 -16.25 2.04 -45.73
N GLY A 164 -16.68 0.93 -45.16
CA GLY A 164 -15.94 -0.30 -45.11
C GLY A 164 -15.51 -0.75 -46.48
N ARG A 165 -14.21 -0.87 -46.72
CA ARG A 165 -13.65 -1.49 -47.92
C ARG A 165 -13.76 -2.99 -47.76
N LYS A 166 -14.71 -3.62 -48.51
CA LYS A 166 -14.74 -5.07 -48.70
C LYS A 166 -13.50 -5.47 -49.51
N LYS A 167 -12.75 -6.42 -49.00
CA LYS A 167 -11.96 -7.37 -49.77
C LYS A 167 -12.22 -8.78 -49.21
#